data_f1e03781e36d751b9f3ec9baa80b960d
#
_entry.id   f1e03781e36d751b9f3ec9baa80b960d
#
_cell.length_a   1.000
_cell.length_b   1.000
_cell.length_c   1.000
_cell.angle_alpha   90.00
_cell.angle_beta   90.00
_cell.angle_gamma   90.00
#
_symmetry.space_group_name_H-M   'P 1'
#
loop_
_entity.id
_entity.type
_entity.pdbx_description
1 polymer ?
#
loop_
_entity_poly.entity_id
_entity_poly.type
_entity_poly.pdbx_seq_one_letter_code
_entity_poly.pdbx_strand_id
1 'polypeptide(L)'
;VWFCLLLGSLGTTAGCLYYYHVQSTLPNVESLRNVTFETPLRIYTSDNKLLAEFGEHRRIPKKIDEIPQQLKNAFLAIEDSRFYQHFGIDPIGIMRAASVSFATGRKAQGASTITQQVARNFFLSNEKTYTRKIKEIFLSWKIEQTLSKDEIFELYLNKIALG
;
A
#
# COMPACT_ATOMS: atom_id res chain seq x y z
N VAL A 1 39.79 -17.63 1.81
CA VAL A 1 38.56 -18.41 2.07
C VAL A 1 37.96 -18.00 3.42
N TRP A 2 38.68 -18.11 4.55
CA TRP A 2 38.20 -17.77 5.90
C TRP A 2 37.73 -16.34 6.05
N PHE A 3 38.42 -15.36 5.42
CA PHE A 3 38.05 -13.95 5.45
C PHE A 3 36.71 -13.69 4.75
N CYS A 4 36.45 -14.34 3.62
CA CYS A 4 35.16 -14.22 2.92
C CYS A 4 34.00 -14.85 3.73
N LEU A 5 34.27 -15.96 4.46
CA LEU A 5 33.29 -16.57 5.34
C LEU A 5 32.96 -15.68 6.54
N LEU A 6 33.96 -15.03 7.14
CA LEU A 6 33.75 -14.09 8.24
C LEU A 6 32.97 -12.85 7.79
N LEU A 7 33.30 -12.26 6.64
CA LEU A 7 32.51 -11.14 6.08
C LEU A 7 31.09 -11.54 5.76
N GLY A 8 30.89 -12.73 5.20
CA GLY A 8 29.58 -13.28 4.92
C GLY A 8 28.73 -13.48 6.20
N SER A 9 29.33 -14.04 7.25
CA SER A 9 28.64 -14.26 8.53
C SER A 9 28.30 -12.95 9.23
N LEU A 10 29.21 -11.96 9.19
CA LEU A 10 28.96 -10.64 9.77
C LEU A 10 27.84 -9.90 9.03
N GLY A 11 27.82 -9.99 7.69
CA GLY A 11 26.74 -9.43 6.87
C GLY A 11 25.38 -10.05 7.14
N THR A 12 25.32 -11.39 7.27
CA THR A 12 24.08 -12.09 7.57
C THR A 12 23.56 -11.79 8.97
N THR A 13 24.44 -11.75 9.99
CA THR A 13 24.05 -11.37 11.36
C THR A 13 23.56 -9.92 11.43
N ALA A 14 24.25 -8.98 10.80
CA ALA A 14 23.79 -7.60 10.75
C ALA A 14 22.44 -7.46 10.03
N GLY A 15 22.24 -8.19 8.93
CA GLY A 15 20.98 -8.26 8.22
C GLY A 15 19.84 -8.81 9.06
N CYS A 16 20.08 -9.90 9.81
CA CYS A 16 19.11 -10.48 10.72
C CYS A 16 18.74 -9.51 11.87
N LEU A 17 19.72 -8.89 12.49
CA LEU A 17 19.47 -7.91 13.55
C LEU A 17 18.67 -6.71 13.05
N TYR A 18 19.00 -6.21 11.85
CA TYR A 18 18.25 -5.13 11.23
C TYR A 18 16.81 -5.57 10.90
N TYR A 19 16.62 -6.78 10.39
CA TYR A 19 15.30 -7.36 10.13
C TYR A 19 14.45 -7.42 11.42
N TYR A 20 15.00 -7.98 12.51
CA TYR A 20 14.29 -8.03 13.79
C TYR A 20 13.99 -6.65 14.35
N HIS A 21 14.92 -5.71 14.24
CA HIS A 21 14.70 -4.33 14.66
C HIS A 21 13.57 -3.66 13.85
N VAL A 22 13.56 -3.81 12.54
CA VAL A 22 12.47 -3.27 11.72
C VAL A 22 11.15 -3.94 12.06
N GLN A 23 11.11 -5.27 12.18
CA GLN A 23 9.91 -6.03 12.47
C GLN A 23 9.27 -5.63 13.81
N SER A 24 10.07 -5.36 14.84
CA SER A 24 9.57 -4.92 16.15
C SER A 24 8.96 -3.51 16.12
N THR A 25 9.31 -2.68 15.12
CA THR A 25 8.78 -1.32 14.93
C THR A 25 7.57 -1.26 14.00
N LEU A 26 7.21 -2.40 13.38
CA LEU A 26 6.07 -2.43 12.45
C LEU A 26 4.74 -2.46 13.22
N PRO A 27 3.76 -1.66 12.79
CA PRO A 27 2.43 -1.67 13.37
C PRO A 27 1.71 -3.01 13.13
N ASN A 28 0.67 -3.25 13.95
CA ASN A 28 -0.19 -4.42 13.76
C ASN A 28 -1.08 -4.25 12.54
N VAL A 29 -0.89 -5.08 11.53
CA VAL A 29 -1.66 -5.04 10.28
C VAL A 29 -3.07 -5.63 10.40
N GLU A 30 -3.35 -6.41 11.46
CA GLU A 30 -4.69 -6.96 11.71
C GLU A 30 -5.73 -5.85 11.92
N SER A 31 -5.31 -4.67 12.36
CA SER A 31 -6.18 -3.49 12.47
C SER A 31 -6.83 -3.10 11.15
N LEU A 32 -6.25 -3.48 10.00
CA LEU A 32 -6.83 -3.23 8.69
C LEU A 32 -8.14 -3.99 8.44
N ARG A 33 -8.38 -5.11 9.11
CA ARG A 33 -9.64 -5.86 8.98
C ARG A 33 -10.84 -5.12 9.59
N ASN A 34 -10.57 -4.27 10.57
CA ASN A 34 -11.59 -3.55 11.30
C ASN A 34 -11.52 -2.02 11.05
N VAL A 35 -11.00 -1.63 9.87
CA VAL A 35 -10.95 -0.22 9.51
C VAL A 35 -12.36 0.32 9.33
N THR A 36 -12.72 1.29 10.17
CA THR A 36 -13.92 2.10 9.98
C THR A 36 -13.50 3.39 9.28
N PHE A 37 -14.02 3.59 8.08
CA PHE A 37 -13.81 4.87 7.39
C PHE A 37 -14.75 5.91 7.99
N GLU A 38 -14.23 7.12 8.23
CA GLU A 38 -15.03 8.24 8.69
C GLU A 38 -16.09 8.58 7.62
N THR A 39 -17.35 8.44 8.01
CA THR A 39 -18.48 8.87 7.19
C THR A 39 -18.96 10.22 7.64
N PRO A 40 -19.32 11.12 6.72
CA PRO A 40 -19.81 12.44 7.11
C PRO A 40 -21.13 12.34 7.89
N LEU A 41 -21.31 13.18 8.89
CA LEU A 41 -22.59 13.35 9.56
C LEU A 41 -23.54 14.11 8.63
N ARG A 42 -24.64 13.45 8.26
CA ARG A 42 -25.68 14.05 7.41
C ARG A 42 -26.91 14.37 8.22
N ILE A 43 -27.33 15.61 8.15
CA ILE A 43 -28.54 16.12 8.82
C ILE A 43 -29.63 16.29 7.75
N TYR A 44 -30.78 15.66 7.96
CA TYR A 44 -31.92 15.74 7.07
C TYR A 44 -33.06 16.50 7.74
N THR A 45 -33.88 17.19 6.94
CA THR A 45 -35.17 17.75 7.36
C THR A 45 -36.20 16.64 7.53
N SER A 46 -37.36 16.96 8.16
CA SER A 46 -38.44 16.00 8.35
C SER A 46 -39.05 15.49 7.04
N ASP A 47 -38.86 16.23 5.94
CA ASP A 47 -39.25 15.84 4.57
C ASP A 47 -38.10 15.18 3.78
N ASN A 48 -37.10 14.67 4.49
CA ASN A 48 -35.98 13.88 3.96
C ASN A 48 -35.03 14.64 3.00
N LYS A 49 -34.99 15.98 3.07
CA LYS A 49 -34.03 16.78 2.31
C LYS A 49 -32.75 16.95 3.11
N LEU A 50 -31.61 16.81 2.45
CA LEU A 50 -30.30 17.03 3.07
C LEU A 50 -30.16 18.52 3.47
N LEU A 51 -30.08 18.78 4.78
CA LEU A 51 -29.93 20.12 5.33
C LEU A 51 -28.46 20.51 5.44
N ALA A 52 -27.62 19.61 5.96
CA ALA A 52 -26.20 19.85 6.13
C ALA A 52 -25.41 18.54 6.14
N GLU A 53 -24.14 18.62 5.75
CA GLU A 53 -23.19 17.53 5.80
C GLU A 53 -21.90 18.03 6.47
N PHE A 54 -21.48 17.35 7.55
CA PHE A 54 -20.30 17.68 8.35
C PHE A 54 -19.29 16.53 8.31
N GLY A 55 -18.03 16.85 8.03
CA GLY A 55 -16.92 15.90 7.99
C GLY A 55 -15.83 16.40 7.03
N GLU A 56 -14.57 16.12 7.36
CA GLU A 56 -13.44 16.53 6.52
C GLU A 56 -13.43 15.78 5.16
N HIS A 57 -13.94 14.56 5.16
CA HIS A 57 -13.97 13.71 3.97
C HIS A 57 -15.38 13.22 3.65
N ARG A 58 -15.91 13.66 2.52
CA ARG A 58 -17.22 13.21 2.01
C ARG A 58 -17.11 11.86 1.32
N ARG A 59 -16.65 10.83 2.04
CA ARG A 59 -16.45 9.50 1.50
C ARG A 59 -17.59 8.58 1.91
N ILE A 60 -18.06 7.78 0.96
CA ILE A 60 -18.99 6.68 1.21
C ILE A 60 -18.21 5.40 0.90
N PRO A 61 -17.72 4.68 1.91
CA PRO A 61 -17.00 3.43 1.68
C PRO A 61 -17.85 2.45 0.91
N LYS A 62 -17.24 1.75 -0.04
CA LYS A 62 -17.88 0.76 -0.89
C LYS A 62 -17.19 -0.58 -0.78
N LYS A 63 -17.99 -1.66 -0.74
CA LYS A 63 -17.49 -3.01 -0.87
C LYS A 63 -16.92 -3.23 -2.26
N ILE A 64 -15.93 -4.11 -2.38
CA ILE A 64 -15.28 -4.40 -3.67
C ILE A 64 -16.28 -4.85 -4.74
N ASP A 65 -17.33 -5.57 -4.34
CA ASP A 65 -18.37 -6.07 -5.22
C ASP A 65 -19.31 -4.97 -5.73
N GLU A 66 -19.43 -3.86 -4.98
CA GLU A 66 -20.24 -2.70 -5.37
C GLU A 66 -19.52 -1.76 -6.34
N ILE A 67 -18.19 -1.96 -6.52
CA ILE A 67 -17.36 -1.11 -7.39
C ILE A 67 -17.42 -1.64 -8.83
N PRO A 68 -17.76 -0.79 -9.82
CA PRO A 68 -17.82 -1.20 -11.21
C PRO A 68 -16.52 -1.82 -11.71
N GLN A 69 -16.60 -2.91 -12.48
CA GLN A 69 -15.42 -3.63 -12.96
C GLN A 69 -14.51 -2.75 -13.82
N GLN A 70 -15.09 -1.84 -14.63
CA GLN A 70 -14.33 -0.90 -15.45
C GLN A 70 -13.43 0.01 -14.59
N LEU A 71 -13.95 0.47 -13.45
CA LEU A 71 -13.17 1.30 -12.52
C LEU A 71 -12.03 0.51 -11.89
N LYS A 72 -12.31 -0.71 -11.43
CA LYS A 72 -11.28 -1.62 -10.92
C LYS A 72 -10.17 -1.85 -11.95
N ASN A 73 -10.54 -2.15 -13.18
CA ASN A 73 -9.60 -2.39 -14.27
C ASN A 73 -8.75 -1.15 -14.60
N ALA A 74 -9.35 0.06 -14.55
CA ALA A 74 -8.63 1.30 -14.78
C ALA A 74 -7.54 1.55 -13.73
N PHE A 75 -7.85 1.36 -12.44
CA PHE A 75 -6.86 1.46 -11.36
C PHE A 75 -5.75 0.43 -11.50
N LEU A 76 -6.11 -0.83 -11.73
CA LEU A 76 -5.13 -1.90 -11.93
C LEU A 76 -4.20 -1.60 -13.12
N ALA A 77 -4.74 -1.13 -14.23
CA ALA A 77 -3.94 -0.82 -15.42
C ALA A 77 -2.92 0.30 -15.19
N ILE A 78 -3.29 1.32 -14.41
CA ILE A 78 -2.47 2.50 -14.18
C ILE A 78 -1.47 2.28 -13.05
N GLU A 79 -1.92 1.71 -11.93
CA GLU A 79 -1.15 1.63 -10.70
C GLU A 79 -0.37 0.33 -10.56
N ASP A 80 -1.00 -0.80 -10.89
CA ASP A 80 -0.41 -2.12 -10.67
C ASP A 80 -1.08 -3.19 -11.53
N SER A 81 -0.73 -3.24 -12.81
CA SER A 81 -1.35 -4.15 -13.79
C SER A 81 -1.18 -5.63 -13.46
N ARG A 82 -0.27 -5.96 -12.56
CA ARG A 82 0.03 -7.35 -12.14
C ARG A 82 -0.31 -7.60 -10.67
N PHE A 83 -1.14 -6.77 -10.08
CA PHE A 83 -1.52 -6.81 -8.67
C PHE A 83 -1.88 -8.22 -8.15
N TYR A 84 -2.65 -8.97 -8.90
CA TYR A 84 -3.06 -10.34 -8.54
C TYR A 84 -1.97 -11.40 -8.75
N GLN A 85 -0.83 -11.05 -9.35
CA GLN A 85 0.23 -12.00 -9.74
C GLN A 85 1.46 -11.96 -8.82
N HIS A 86 1.59 -10.93 -7.99
CA HIS A 86 2.73 -10.77 -7.08
C HIS A 86 2.28 -10.75 -5.62
N PHE A 87 3.25 -10.82 -4.71
CA PHE A 87 3.02 -10.89 -3.27
C PHE A 87 3.55 -9.62 -2.56
N GLY A 88 2.83 -8.53 -2.71
CA GLY A 88 3.14 -7.22 -2.11
C GLY A 88 4.19 -6.40 -2.83
N ILE A 89 5.11 -7.03 -3.52
CA ILE A 89 6.18 -6.42 -4.32
C ILE A 89 6.10 -7.00 -5.72
N ASP A 90 6.27 -6.17 -6.75
CA ASP A 90 6.38 -6.60 -8.14
C ASP A 90 7.83 -6.49 -8.65
N PRO A 91 8.65 -7.56 -8.56
CA PRO A 91 10.03 -7.52 -9.03
C PRO A 91 10.14 -7.24 -10.54
N ILE A 92 9.21 -7.77 -11.34
CA ILE A 92 9.22 -7.57 -12.80
C ILE A 92 8.83 -6.10 -13.11
N GLY A 93 7.87 -5.53 -12.40
CA GLY A 93 7.53 -4.11 -12.51
C GLY A 93 8.70 -3.20 -12.13
N ILE A 94 9.43 -3.54 -11.07
CA ILE A 94 10.64 -2.81 -10.66
C ILE A 94 11.71 -2.89 -11.75
N MET A 95 11.99 -4.08 -12.31
CA MET A 95 12.96 -4.25 -13.39
C MET A 95 12.56 -3.47 -14.65
N ARG A 96 11.28 -3.51 -15.02
CA ARG A 96 10.75 -2.73 -16.13
C ARG A 96 10.92 -1.23 -15.90
N ALA A 97 10.57 -0.74 -14.72
CA ALA A 97 10.72 0.67 -14.36
C ALA A 97 12.19 1.11 -14.37
N ALA A 98 13.10 0.26 -13.88
CA ALA A 98 14.54 0.51 -13.92
C ALA A 98 15.08 0.58 -15.36
N SER A 99 14.67 -0.34 -16.23
CA SER A 99 15.10 -0.36 -17.64
C SER A 99 14.61 0.88 -18.40
N VAL A 100 13.37 1.30 -18.17
CA VAL A 100 12.83 2.53 -18.78
C VAL A 100 13.56 3.77 -18.24
N SER A 101 13.84 3.83 -16.94
CA SER A 101 14.61 4.94 -16.35
C SER A 101 16.01 5.03 -16.95
N PHE A 102 16.67 3.89 -17.12
CA PHE A 102 18.01 3.83 -17.73
C PHE A 102 17.99 4.26 -19.19
N ALA A 103 17.03 3.78 -19.96
CA ALA A 103 16.92 4.09 -21.39
C ALA A 103 16.51 5.54 -21.67
N THR A 104 15.69 6.14 -20.80
CA THR A 104 15.13 7.48 -21.06
C THR A 104 15.78 8.59 -20.25
N GLY A 105 16.62 8.26 -19.27
CA GLY A 105 17.20 9.21 -18.31
C GLY A 105 16.17 9.86 -17.37
N ARG A 106 14.91 9.42 -17.40
CA ARG A 106 13.82 9.95 -16.59
C ARG A 106 13.46 8.97 -15.48
N LYS A 107 13.10 9.47 -14.30
CA LYS A 107 12.56 8.59 -13.24
C LYS A 107 11.27 7.94 -13.74
N ALA A 108 11.28 6.62 -13.87
CA ALA A 108 10.07 5.87 -14.18
C ALA A 108 9.08 6.05 -13.03
N GLN A 109 7.84 6.43 -13.37
CA GLN A 109 6.72 6.45 -12.43
C GLN A 109 6.12 5.05 -12.34
N GLY A 110 5.51 4.70 -11.17
CA GLY A 110 4.71 3.48 -11.06
C GLY A 110 5.46 2.21 -10.66
N ALA A 111 6.58 2.31 -9.95
CA ALA A 111 7.27 1.12 -9.40
C ALA A 111 6.71 0.64 -8.04
N SER A 112 5.79 1.37 -7.42
CA SER A 112 5.17 0.97 -6.15
C SER A 112 3.85 0.25 -6.42
N THR A 113 3.65 -0.89 -5.74
CA THR A 113 2.42 -1.70 -5.86
C THR A 113 1.26 -1.09 -5.09
N ILE A 114 0.03 -1.52 -5.39
CA ILE A 114 -1.18 -1.16 -4.63
C ILE A 114 -1.01 -1.50 -3.15
N THR A 115 -0.48 -2.68 -2.81
CA THR A 115 -0.24 -3.09 -1.41
C THR A 115 0.75 -2.17 -0.71
N GLN A 116 1.81 -1.73 -1.39
CA GLN A 116 2.76 -0.76 -0.84
C GLN A 116 2.10 0.61 -0.60
N GLN A 117 1.18 1.01 -1.45
CA GLN A 117 0.41 2.23 -1.26
C GLN A 117 -0.55 2.12 -0.06
N VAL A 118 -1.20 0.97 0.14
CA VAL A 118 -2.01 0.69 1.34
C VAL A 118 -1.11 0.78 2.59
N ALA A 119 0.03 0.09 2.60
CA ALA A 119 0.98 0.14 3.72
C ALA A 119 1.37 1.58 4.08
N ARG A 120 1.69 2.39 3.08
CA ARG A 120 2.03 3.80 3.26
C ARG A 120 0.87 4.62 3.81
N ASN A 121 -0.31 4.49 3.22
CA ASN A 121 -1.45 5.36 3.52
C ASN A 121 -2.10 5.08 4.89
N PHE A 122 -1.93 3.87 5.43
CA PHE A 122 -2.50 3.49 6.72
C PHE A 122 -1.51 3.56 7.88
N PHE A 123 -0.21 3.32 7.61
CA PHE A 123 0.75 3.10 8.69
C PHE A 123 1.97 4.01 8.67
N LEU A 124 2.25 4.70 7.56
CA LEU A 124 3.48 5.46 7.41
C LEU A 124 3.22 6.94 7.16
N SER A 125 4.23 7.75 7.44
CA SER A 125 4.21 9.18 7.12
C SER A 125 4.49 9.43 5.63
N ASN A 126 4.19 10.64 5.16
CA ASN A 126 4.47 11.06 3.78
C ASN A 126 5.94 11.42 3.54
N GLU A 127 6.81 11.28 4.54
CA GLU A 127 8.24 11.56 4.39
C GLU A 127 8.91 10.65 3.36
N LYS A 128 9.70 11.23 2.46
CA LYS A 128 10.41 10.49 1.41
C LYS A 128 11.78 10.03 1.89
N THR A 129 11.82 9.03 2.78
CA THR A 129 13.06 8.44 3.32
C THR A 129 13.25 7.00 2.86
N TYR A 130 14.51 6.56 2.78
CA TYR A 130 14.82 5.15 2.49
C TYR A 130 14.28 4.22 3.57
N THR A 131 14.38 4.62 4.84
CA THR A 131 13.86 3.86 5.99
C THR A 131 12.36 3.62 5.86
N ARG A 132 11.59 4.65 5.47
CA ARG A 132 10.17 4.51 5.19
C ARG A 132 9.93 3.51 4.06
N LYS A 133 10.71 3.57 2.96
CA LYS A 133 10.52 2.64 1.84
C LYS A 133 10.80 1.18 2.23
N ILE A 134 11.78 0.95 3.09
CA ILE A 134 12.04 -0.39 3.64
C ILE A 134 10.86 -0.87 4.49
N LYS A 135 10.35 -0.02 5.41
CA LYS A 135 9.16 -0.34 6.21
C LYS A 135 7.93 -0.62 5.34
N GLU A 136 7.74 0.15 4.27
CA GLU A 136 6.66 -0.05 3.29
C GLU A 136 6.73 -1.44 2.63
N ILE A 137 7.92 -1.91 2.27
CA ILE A 137 8.15 -3.23 1.70
C ILE A 137 7.79 -4.35 2.71
N PHE A 138 8.27 -4.26 3.95
CA PHE A 138 7.97 -5.25 4.99
C PHE A 138 6.48 -5.26 5.37
N LEU A 139 5.86 -4.07 5.47
CA LEU A 139 4.43 -3.95 5.74
C LEU A 139 3.59 -4.54 4.61
N SER A 140 3.96 -4.28 3.34
CA SER A 140 3.22 -4.83 2.21
C SER A 140 3.26 -6.36 2.20
N TRP A 141 4.40 -6.96 2.51
CA TRP A 141 4.51 -8.41 2.64
C TRP A 141 3.63 -8.95 3.78
N LYS A 142 3.62 -8.28 4.95
CA LYS A 142 2.80 -8.67 6.10
C LYS A 142 1.30 -8.50 5.82
N ILE A 143 0.91 -7.44 5.10
CA ILE A 143 -0.48 -7.21 4.67
C ILE A 143 -0.97 -8.35 3.77
N GLU A 144 -0.17 -8.77 2.80
CA GLU A 144 -0.51 -9.89 1.89
C GLU A 144 -0.62 -11.24 2.60
N GLN A 145 0.01 -11.43 3.75
CA GLN A 145 -0.17 -12.61 4.57
C GLN A 145 -1.47 -12.57 5.38
N THR A 146 -2.00 -11.37 5.65
CA THR A 146 -3.12 -11.16 6.57
C THR A 146 -4.44 -10.98 5.83
N LEU A 147 -4.40 -10.32 4.67
CA LEU A 147 -5.57 -9.92 3.87
C LEU A 147 -5.51 -10.54 2.48
N SER A 148 -6.67 -10.83 1.92
CA SER A 148 -6.82 -11.22 0.52
C SER A 148 -6.58 -10.03 -0.43
N LYS A 149 -6.30 -10.32 -1.69
CA LYS A 149 -6.12 -9.30 -2.74
C LYS A 149 -7.31 -8.36 -2.85
N ASP A 150 -8.52 -8.90 -2.77
CA ASP A 150 -9.74 -8.12 -2.87
C ASP A 150 -9.93 -7.20 -1.66
N GLU A 151 -9.63 -7.67 -0.44
CA GLU A 151 -9.63 -6.83 0.76
C GLU A 151 -8.60 -5.69 0.67
N ILE A 152 -7.39 -5.98 0.19
CA ILE A 152 -6.34 -4.97 -0.03
C ILE A 152 -6.79 -3.94 -1.05
N PHE A 153 -7.41 -4.38 -2.14
CA PHE A 153 -7.86 -3.49 -3.19
C PHE A 153 -9.06 -2.64 -2.75
N GLU A 154 -9.98 -3.22 -1.95
CA GLU A 154 -11.08 -2.49 -1.31
C GLU A 154 -10.55 -1.36 -0.42
N LEU A 155 -9.59 -1.67 0.47
CA LEU A 155 -8.93 -0.69 1.33
C LEU A 155 -8.24 0.41 0.52
N TYR A 156 -7.56 0.04 -0.56
CA TYR A 156 -6.92 0.98 -1.46
C TYR A 156 -7.92 1.96 -2.06
N LEU A 157 -8.97 1.45 -2.71
CA LEU A 157 -9.97 2.27 -3.40
C LEU A 157 -10.75 3.18 -2.44
N ASN A 158 -11.01 2.72 -1.21
CA ASN A 158 -11.68 3.52 -0.19
C ASN A 158 -10.77 4.56 0.49
N LYS A 159 -9.44 4.38 0.44
CA LYS A 159 -8.47 5.29 1.09
C LYS A 159 -7.91 6.33 0.16
N ILE A 160 -7.77 6.05 -1.14
CA ILE A 160 -7.23 7.01 -2.09
C ILE A 160 -8.17 8.22 -2.21
N ALA A 161 -7.57 9.41 -2.27
CA ALA A 161 -8.31 10.61 -2.62
C ALA A 161 -8.40 10.68 -4.15
N LEU A 162 -9.59 10.59 -4.66
CA LEU A 162 -9.89 10.88 -6.06
C LEU A 162 -10.20 12.38 -6.16
N GLY A 163 -9.13 13.20 -6.19
CA GLY A 163 -9.17 14.63 -6.47
C GLY A 163 -9.87 15.48 -5.43
#